data_d532586c688810e52b8e56ff6dcba6a4
#
_entry.id   d532586c688810e52b8e56ff6dcba6a4
#
_cell.length_a   1.000
_cell.length_b   1.000
_cell.length_c   1.000
_cell.angle_alpha   90.00
_cell.angle_beta   90.00
_cell.angle_gamma   90.00
#
_symmetry.space_group_name_H-M   'P 1'
#
loop_
_entity.id
_entity.type
_entity.pdbx_description
1 polymer ?
#
loop_
_entity_poly.entity_id
_entity_poly.type
_entity_poly.pdbx_seq_one_letter_code
_entity_poly.pdbx_strand_id
1 'polypeptide(L)'
;MKINVIGTSGSGKSTLAKQIATELAIPYIEMDRLYWRPEWQGPPDDEFQEKLEQVLQTSPDWVLDGNYNRTRPVKWRNVDVVVWVDYGFVRTLWQAVNRAIKRAWHKHELWPGTGNKESFRRAFFSKESILIWTMKTWRNNRTRYEADLQNPQYGHIRFVHITRRGQAETLIAALKSYS
;
A
#
# COMPACT_ATOMS: atom_id res chain seq x y z
N MET A 1 -2.90 -12.73 -13.06
CA MET A 1 -1.69 -12.01 -12.55
C MET A 1 -1.97 -11.40 -11.18
N LYS A 2 -1.12 -11.65 -10.18
CA LYS A 2 -1.28 -11.20 -8.79
C LYS A 2 -0.20 -10.17 -8.46
N ILE A 3 -0.60 -8.93 -8.20
CA ILE A 3 0.31 -7.79 -8.04
C ILE A 3 0.14 -7.17 -6.66
N ASN A 4 1.20 -7.03 -5.85
CA ASN A 4 1.17 -6.26 -4.63
C ASN A 4 1.94 -4.96 -4.76
N VAL A 5 1.27 -3.82 -4.59
CA VAL A 5 1.92 -2.50 -4.62
C VAL A 5 2.22 -2.07 -3.19
N ILE A 6 3.51 -1.87 -2.90
CA ILE A 6 4.03 -1.49 -1.58
C ILE A 6 4.72 -0.12 -1.63
N GLY A 7 4.90 0.48 -0.48
CA GLY A 7 5.56 1.77 -0.34
C GLY A 7 5.12 2.51 0.91
N THR A 8 5.88 3.50 1.33
CA THR A 8 5.58 4.32 2.50
C THR A 8 4.28 5.12 2.30
N SER A 9 3.60 5.46 3.39
CA SER A 9 2.42 6.34 3.33
C SER A 9 2.77 7.65 2.62
N GLY A 10 1.97 8.03 1.62
CA GLY A 10 2.26 9.20 0.79
C GLY A 10 3.16 8.95 -0.43
N SER A 11 3.72 7.75 -0.63
CA SER A 11 4.56 7.45 -1.80
C SER A 11 3.83 7.46 -3.14
N GLY A 12 2.49 7.42 -3.16
CA GLY A 12 1.69 7.31 -4.38
C GLY A 12 1.32 5.87 -4.75
N LYS A 13 1.61 4.88 -3.89
CA LYS A 13 1.30 3.46 -4.12
C LYS A 13 -0.16 3.22 -4.49
N SER A 14 -1.12 3.82 -3.76
CA SER A 14 -2.55 3.62 -4.01
C SER A 14 -3.01 4.17 -5.36
N THR A 15 -2.41 5.28 -5.81
CA THR A 15 -2.68 5.83 -7.14
C THR A 15 -2.19 4.88 -8.22
N LEU A 16 -0.96 4.37 -8.08
CA LEU A 16 -0.40 3.42 -9.03
C LEU A 16 -1.15 2.09 -9.01
N ALA A 17 -1.51 1.57 -7.84
CA ALA A 17 -2.27 0.33 -7.70
C ALA A 17 -3.63 0.41 -8.41
N LYS A 18 -4.38 1.51 -8.21
CA LYS A 18 -5.65 1.76 -8.90
C LYS A 18 -5.46 1.86 -10.42
N GLN A 19 -4.42 2.56 -10.86
CA GLN A 19 -4.12 2.68 -12.28
C GLN A 19 -3.80 1.32 -12.90
N ILE A 20 -2.95 0.51 -12.27
CA ILE A 20 -2.64 -0.86 -12.75
C ILE A 20 -3.93 -1.70 -12.83
N ALA A 21 -4.76 -1.68 -11.78
CA ALA A 21 -6.00 -2.46 -11.75
C ALA A 21 -6.97 -2.06 -12.87
N THR A 22 -7.11 -0.75 -13.13
CA THR A 22 -7.94 -0.22 -14.21
C THR A 22 -7.41 -0.63 -15.58
N GLU A 23 -6.10 -0.49 -15.80
CA GLU A 23 -5.45 -0.75 -17.08
C GLU A 23 -5.41 -2.24 -17.46
N LEU A 24 -5.36 -3.13 -16.45
CA LEU A 24 -5.41 -4.58 -16.63
C LEU A 24 -6.83 -5.16 -16.50
N ALA A 25 -7.83 -4.35 -16.17
CA ALA A 25 -9.22 -4.76 -15.91
C ALA A 25 -9.32 -5.86 -14.84
N ILE A 26 -8.50 -5.82 -13.78
CA ILE A 26 -8.49 -6.78 -12.67
C ILE A 26 -8.88 -6.11 -11.34
N PRO A 27 -9.38 -6.89 -10.34
CA PRO A 27 -9.83 -6.33 -9.06
C PRO A 27 -8.75 -5.54 -8.32
N TYR A 28 -9.12 -4.36 -7.81
CA TYR A 28 -8.33 -3.56 -6.87
C TYR A 28 -8.74 -3.88 -5.44
N ILE A 29 -7.78 -4.25 -4.59
CA ILE A 29 -7.99 -4.60 -3.18
C ILE A 29 -7.17 -3.65 -2.32
N GLU A 30 -7.85 -2.85 -1.48
CA GLU A 30 -7.22 -1.93 -0.53
C GLU A 30 -7.13 -2.57 0.84
N MET A 31 -5.90 -2.87 1.31
CA MET A 31 -5.68 -3.50 2.63
C MET A 31 -6.17 -2.64 3.79
N ASP A 32 -6.06 -1.33 3.69
CA ASP A 32 -6.53 -0.40 4.73
C ASP A 32 -8.04 -0.55 4.96
N ARG A 33 -8.83 -0.82 3.90
CA ARG A 33 -10.26 -1.08 4.00
C ARG A 33 -10.60 -2.40 4.71
N LEU A 34 -9.72 -3.39 4.60
CA LEU A 34 -9.89 -4.68 5.29
C LEU A 34 -9.45 -4.60 6.75
N TYR A 35 -8.50 -3.69 7.04
CA TYR A 35 -7.85 -3.57 8.33
C TYR A 35 -8.60 -2.67 9.31
N TRP A 36 -9.00 -1.46 8.89
CA TRP A 36 -9.52 -0.47 9.81
C TRP A 36 -10.97 -0.74 10.22
N ARG A 37 -11.20 -0.74 11.53
CA ARG A 37 -12.49 -0.79 12.21
C ARG A 37 -12.85 0.59 12.77
N PRO A 38 -14.09 0.79 13.30
CA PRO A 38 -14.44 1.98 14.05
C PRO A 38 -13.38 2.36 15.10
N GLU A 39 -13.28 3.64 15.40
CA GLU A 39 -12.34 4.18 16.40
C GLU A 39 -10.85 3.90 16.10
N TRP A 40 -10.49 3.67 14.84
CA TRP A 40 -9.12 3.38 14.37
C TRP A 40 -8.53 2.10 14.96
N GLN A 41 -9.36 1.17 15.33
CA GLN A 41 -8.94 -0.14 15.80
C GLN A 41 -8.56 -1.05 14.64
N GLY A 42 -7.57 -1.91 14.85
CA GLY A 42 -7.24 -2.99 13.95
C GLY A 42 -7.72 -4.33 14.50
N PRO A 43 -7.97 -5.32 13.65
CA PRO A 43 -8.27 -6.68 14.07
C PRO A 43 -7.02 -7.37 14.65
N PRO A 44 -7.18 -8.48 15.39
CA PRO A 44 -6.10 -9.43 15.65
C PRO A 44 -5.41 -9.87 14.35
N ASP A 45 -4.14 -10.30 14.46
CA ASP A 45 -3.32 -10.61 13.29
C ASP A 45 -3.84 -11.81 12.50
N ASP A 46 -4.30 -12.85 13.20
CA ASP A 46 -4.91 -14.05 12.64
C ASP A 46 -6.20 -13.71 11.86
N GLU A 47 -7.11 -12.98 12.48
CA GLU A 47 -8.34 -12.54 11.83
C GLU A 47 -8.07 -11.71 10.56
N PHE A 48 -7.08 -10.81 10.60
CA PHE A 48 -6.71 -10.02 9.45
C PHE A 48 -6.11 -10.87 8.32
N GLN A 49 -5.30 -11.86 8.67
CA GLN A 49 -4.72 -12.79 7.70
C GLN A 49 -5.79 -13.67 7.04
N GLU A 50 -6.70 -14.23 7.82
CA GLU A 50 -7.83 -15.03 7.32
C GLU A 50 -8.72 -14.21 6.38
N LYS A 51 -9.12 -13.01 6.79
CA LYS A 51 -9.92 -12.11 5.96
C LYS A 51 -9.22 -11.74 4.65
N LEU A 52 -7.92 -11.46 4.72
CA LEU A 52 -7.13 -11.17 3.53
C LEU A 52 -7.06 -12.39 2.61
N GLU A 53 -6.80 -13.59 3.15
CA GLU A 53 -6.74 -14.82 2.35
C GLU A 53 -8.07 -15.10 1.64
N GLN A 54 -9.21 -14.96 2.34
CA GLN A 54 -10.53 -15.08 1.75
C GLN A 54 -10.74 -14.13 0.58
N VAL A 55 -10.38 -12.85 0.75
CA VAL A 55 -10.52 -11.84 -0.31
C VAL A 55 -9.59 -12.13 -1.50
N LEU A 56 -8.36 -12.57 -1.27
CA LEU A 56 -7.42 -12.91 -2.34
C LEU A 56 -7.83 -14.16 -3.14
N GLN A 57 -8.66 -15.01 -2.57
CA GLN A 57 -9.21 -16.20 -3.24
C GLN A 57 -10.44 -15.90 -4.11
N THR A 58 -11.05 -14.72 -3.98
CA THR A 58 -12.25 -14.35 -4.77
C THR A 58 -11.97 -14.17 -6.25
N SER A 59 -10.71 -13.96 -6.64
CA SER A 59 -10.31 -13.79 -8.02
C SER A 59 -8.93 -14.41 -8.28
N PRO A 60 -8.69 -15.01 -9.46
CA PRO A 60 -7.38 -15.49 -9.86
C PRO A 60 -6.36 -14.36 -10.04
N ASP A 61 -6.85 -13.17 -10.37
CA ASP A 61 -6.06 -11.96 -10.64
C ASP A 61 -6.46 -10.83 -9.70
N TRP A 62 -5.50 -10.03 -9.23
CA TRP A 62 -5.77 -8.88 -8.37
C TRP A 62 -4.59 -7.91 -8.28
N VAL A 63 -4.90 -6.67 -7.92
CA VAL A 63 -3.92 -5.68 -7.46
C VAL A 63 -4.18 -5.35 -6.00
N LEU A 64 -3.24 -5.72 -5.14
CA LEU A 64 -3.28 -5.48 -3.69
C LEU A 64 -2.50 -4.22 -3.33
N ASP A 65 -3.18 -3.22 -2.75
CA ASP A 65 -2.57 -1.99 -2.23
C ASP A 65 -2.36 -2.08 -0.73
N GLY A 66 -1.11 -2.15 -0.31
CA GLY A 66 -0.76 -2.14 1.11
C GLY A 66 0.52 -2.88 1.44
N ASN A 67 1.13 -2.51 2.58
CA ASN A 67 2.43 -3.01 2.99
C ASN A 67 2.47 -3.62 4.40
N TYR A 68 1.35 -4.13 4.90
CA TYR A 68 1.28 -4.80 6.20
C TYR A 68 2.20 -6.03 6.23
N ASN A 69 3.31 -5.93 6.99
CA ASN A 69 4.34 -6.97 7.03
C ASN A 69 3.86 -8.32 7.53
N ARG A 70 3.03 -8.29 8.57
CA ARG A 70 2.49 -9.49 9.21
C ARG A 70 1.64 -10.35 8.28
N THR A 71 1.21 -9.79 7.14
CA THR A 71 0.42 -10.52 6.13
C THR A 71 1.28 -11.10 4.99
N ARG A 72 2.61 -10.96 5.02
CA ARG A 72 3.49 -11.51 3.98
C ARG A 72 3.31 -12.99 3.73
N PRO A 73 3.20 -13.87 4.77
CA PRO A 73 3.02 -15.29 4.54
C PRO A 73 1.78 -15.63 3.71
N VAL A 74 0.76 -14.76 3.76
CA VAL A 74 -0.46 -14.91 2.97
C VAL A 74 -0.32 -14.25 1.60
N LYS A 75 -0.07 -12.93 1.56
CA LYS A 75 -0.11 -12.14 0.33
C LYS A 75 1.02 -12.43 -0.65
N TRP A 76 2.18 -12.91 -0.16
CA TRP A 76 3.35 -13.18 -1.00
C TRP A 76 3.54 -14.66 -1.30
N ARG A 77 2.67 -15.55 -0.81
CA ARG A 77 2.71 -17.00 -1.11
C ARG A 77 2.65 -17.27 -2.61
N ASN A 78 1.76 -16.57 -3.31
CA ASN A 78 1.46 -16.79 -4.73
C ASN A 78 1.40 -15.46 -5.52
N VAL A 79 2.13 -14.42 -5.09
CA VAL A 79 2.19 -13.16 -5.81
C VAL A 79 3.19 -13.26 -6.97
N ASP A 80 2.82 -12.72 -8.13
CA ASP A 80 3.70 -12.72 -9.30
C ASP A 80 4.64 -11.51 -9.29
N VAL A 81 4.11 -10.34 -8.95
CA VAL A 81 4.84 -9.07 -8.99
C VAL A 81 4.65 -8.26 -7.72
N VAL A 82 5.75 -7.81 -7.13
CA VAL A 82 5.74 -6.81 -6.06
C VAL A 82 6.31 -5.50 -6.59
N VAL A 83 5.49 -4.45 -6.59
CA VAL A 83 5.86 -3.12 -7.05
C VAL A 83 6.15 -2.23 -5.87
N TRP A 84 7.41 -1.86 -5.68
CA TRP A 84 7.82 -0.94 -4.63
C TRP A 84 7.90 0.50 -5.15
N VAL A 85 7.02 1.37 -4.62
CA VAL A 85 6.97 2.80 -4.96
C VAL A 85 7.81 3.60 -3.97
N ASP A 86 8.92 4.17 -4.45
CA ASP A 86 9.92 4.90 -3.66
C ASP A 86 10.35 6.21 -4.37
N TYR A 87 9.48 7.19 -4.38
CA TYR A 87 9.76 8.49 -5.03
C TYR A 87 10.68 9.44 -4.24
N GLY A 88 11.37 8.95 -3.23
CA GLY A 88 12.23 9.74 -2.37
C GLY A 88 11.49 10.40 -1.21
N PHE A 89 12.26 10.72 -0.16
CA PHE A 89 11.71 11.18 1.13
C PHE A 89 10.94 12.49 1.03
N VAL A 90 11.55 13.53 0.45
CA VAL A 90 10.97 14.88 0.41
C VAL A 90 9.61 14.88 -0.29
N ARG A 91 9.53 14.18 -1.43
CA ARG A 91 8.30 14.06 -2.18
C ARG A 91 7.23 13.27 -1.44
N THR A 92 7.61 12.14 -0.85
CA THR A 92 6.71 11.29 -0.05
C THR A 92 6.14 12.07 1.13
N LEU A 93 6.99 12.83 1.85
CA LEU A 93 6.58 13.67 2.96
C LEU A 93 5.62 14.78 2.50
N TRP A 94 5.96 15.50 1.44
CA TRP A 94 5.10 16.55 0.88
C TRP A 94 3.71 16.01 0.47
N GLN A 95 3.68 14.86 -0.19
CA GLN A 95 2.42 14.20 -0.57
C GLN A 95 1.62 13.74 0.65
N ALA A 96 2.28 13.19 1.67
CA ALA A 96 1.63 12.77 2.92
C ALA A 96 0.98 13.97 3.63
N VAL A 97 1.71 15.09 3.75
CA VAL A 97 1.22 16.35 4.35
C VAL A 97 0.02 16.89 3.58
N ASN A 98 0.14 17.07 2.27
CA ASN A 98 -0.96 17.59 1.45
C ASN A 98 -2.22 16.70 1.53
N ARG A 99 -2.04 15.39 1.55
CA ARG A 99 -3.14 14.44 1.72
C ARG A 99 -3.79 14.61 3.10
N ALA A 100 -3.00 14.71 4.17
CA ALA A 100 -3.51 14.90 5.53
C ALA A 100 -4.28 16.22 5.67
N ILE A 101 -3.78 17.32 5.09
CA ILE A 101 -4.47 18.62 5.06
C ILE A 101 -5.83 18.48 4.34
N LYS A 102 -5.84 17.92 3.13
CA LYS A 102 -7.07 17.73 2.35
C LYS A 102 -8.11 16.88 3.10
N ARG A 103 -7.68 15.77 3.71
CA ARG A 103 -8.56 14.88 4.48
C ARG A 103 -9.11 15.52 5.74
N ALA A 104 -8.26 16.25 6.49
CA ALA A 104 -8.68 16.99 7.67
C ALA A 104 -9.63 18.15 7.35
N TRP A 105 -9.45 18.80 6.19
CA TRP A 105 -10.33 19.86 5.72
C TRP A 105 -11.72 19.34 5.32
N HIS A 106 -11.75 18.29 4.51
CA HIS A 106 -13.02 17.75 4.00
C HIS A 106 -13.76 16.89 5.02
N LYS A 107 -13.12 16.43 6.10
CA LYS A 107 -13.71 15.59 7.16
C LYS A 107 -14.51 14.37 6.65
N HIS A 108 -14.20 13.90 5.43
CA HIS A 108 -14.82 12.71 4.89
C HIS A 108 -14.37 11.46 5.67
N GLU A 109 -15.28 10.51 5.79
CA GLU A 109 -14.97 9.18 6.28
C GLU A 109 -13.98 8.51 5.34
N LEU A 110 -12.90 7.93 5.90
CA LEU A 110 -11.83 7.35 5.09
C LEU A 110 -12.20 5.98 4.53
N TRP A 111 -12.89 5.19 5.34
CA TRP A 111 -13.38 3.87 4.97
C TRP A 111 -14.85 3.75 5.34
N PRO A 112 -15.74 3.52 4.38
CA PRO A 112 -17.18 3.48 4.60
C PRO A 112 -17.59 2.52 5.73
N GLY A 113 -18.42 3.00 6.65
CA GLY A 113 -18.94 2.23 7.78
C GLY A 113 -18.05 2.20 9.02
N THR A 114 -16.86 2.85 9.00
CA THR A 114 -15.98 2.91 10.17
C THR A 114 -16.15 4.17 11.01
N GLY A 115 -16.72 5.24 10.46
CA GLY A 115 -16.79 6.56 11.09
C GLY A 115 -15.44 7.26 11.23
N ASN A 116 -14.34 6.66 10.74
CA ASN A 116 -12.99 7.18 10.91
C ASN A 116 -12.74 8.42 10.03
N LYS A 117 -12.53 9.57 10.68
CA LYS A 117 -12.24 10.85 10.04
C LYS A 117 -10.88 11.36 10.48
N GLU A 118 -10.12 11.92 9.57
CA GLU A 118 -8.85 12.58 9.88
C GLU A 118 -9.10 13.97 10.44
N SER A 119 -8.36 14.38 11.48
CA SER A 119 -8.42 15.73 12.04
C SER A 119 -7.04 16.36 12.05
N PHE A 120 -6.96 17.70 11.96
CA PHE A 120 -5.68 18.44 12.03
C PHE A 120 -4.90 18.12 13.29
N ARG A 121 -5.58 18.02 14.45
CA ARG A 121 -4.95 17.71 15.72
C ARG A 121 -4.28 16.34 15.68
N ARG A 122 -4.96 15.32 15.15
CA ARG A 122 -4.40 13.96 15.02
C ARG A 122 -3.30 13.90 13.98
N ALA A 123 -3.48 14.57 12.85
CA ALA A 123 -2.51 14.53 11.75
C ALA A 123 -1.18 15.21 12.09
N PHE A 124 -1.20 16.29 12.89
CA PHE A 124 0.00 17.13 13.09
C PHE A 124 0.47 17.25 14.53
N PHE A 125 -0.40 17.17 15.52
CA PHE A 125 -0.10 17.47 16.94
C PHE A 125 -0.20 16.27 17.88
N SER A 126 -0.35 15.05 17.37
CA SER A 126 -0.36 13.84 18.18
C SER A 126 0.99 13.09 18.08
N LYS A 127 1.25 12.18 19.02
CA LYS A 127 2.38 11.23 18.93
C LYS A 127 2.30 10.34 17.70
N GLU A 128 1.11 10.21 17.11
CA GLU A 128 0.80 9.50 15.86
C GLU A 128 0.79 10.44 14.63
N SER A 129 1.38 11.64 14.77
CA SER A 129 1.46 12.61 13.68
C SER A 129 1.98 11.95 12.41
N ILE A 130 1.33 12.24 11.29
CA ILE A 130 1.70 11.71 9.96
C ILE A 130 3.16 12.07 9.59
N LEU A 131 3.65 13.21 10.08
CA LEU A 131 5.04 13.63 9.87
C LEU A 131 6.00 12.68 10.59
N ILE A 132 5.80 12.47 11.90
CA ILE A 132 6.63 11.58 12.72
C ILE A 132 6.54 10.16 12.20
N TRP A 133 5.34 9.70 11.87
CA TRP A 133 5.12 8.37 11.28
C TRP A 133 5.86 8.21 9.95
N THR A 134 5.72 9.16 9.02
CA THR A 134 6.39 9.10 7.72
C THR A 134 7.90 9.11 7.88
N MET A 135 8.46 9.95 8.76
CA MET A 135 9.90 9.99 9.04
C MET A 135 10.43 8.68 9.61
N LYS A 136 9.75 8.12 10.62
CA LYS A 136 10.15 6.86 11.26
C LYS A 136 10.00 5.65 10.32
N THR A 137 8.91 5.59 9.58
CA THR A 137 8.61 4.43 8.75
C THR A 137 9.32 4.44 7.40
N TRP A 138 9.65 5.61 6.84
CA TRP A 138 10.29 5.69 5.53
C TRP A 138 11.60 4.93 5.48
N ARG A 139 12.53 5.23 6.40
CA ARG A 139 13.85 4.58 6.46
C ARG A 139 13.73 3.09 6.76
N ASN A 140 12.93 2.73 7.75
CA ASN A 140 12.72 1.34 8.14
C ASN A 140 12.08 0.51 7.02
N ASN A 141 11.09 1.08 6.33
CA ASN A 141 10.47 0.43 5.18
C ASN A 141 11.47 0.20 4.05
N ARG A 142 12.31 1.20 3.76
CA ARG A 142 13.31 1.09 2.70
C ARG A 142 14.32 -0.01 2.98
N THR A 143 14.95 0.01 4.16
CA THR A 143 15.90 -1.06 4.57
C THR A 143 15.27 -2.44 4.48
N ARG A 144 14.01 -2.55 4.91
CA ARG A 144 13.28 -3.82 4.87
C ARG A 144 13.00 -4.28 3.44
N TYR A 145 12.56 -3.39 2.56
CA TYR A 145 12.28 -3.76 1.16
C TYR A 145 13.56 -4.10 0.39
N GLU A 146 14.68 -3.41 0.69
CA GLU A 146 16.00 -3.77 0.16
C GLU A 146 16.42 -5.19 0.60
N ALA A 147 16.17 -5.54 1.86
CA ALA A 147 16.42 -6.90 2.36
C ALA A 147 15.49 -7.95 1.70
N ASP A 148 14.21 -7.59 1.48
CA ASP A 148 13.25 -8.49 0.82
C ASP A 148 13.63 -8.82 -0.63
N LEU A 149 14.15 -7.82 -1.37
CA LEU A 149 14.66 -7.99 -2.74
C LEU A 149 15.80 -9.03 -2.83
N GLN A 150 16.57 -9.17 -1.76
CA GLN A 150 17.72 -10.08 -1.71
C GLN A 150 17.40 -11.41 -1.01
N ASN A 151 16.19 -11.59 -0.50
CA ASN A 151 15.82 -12.77 0.27
C ASN A 151 15.49 -13.94 -0.66
N PRO A 152 16.25 -15.08 -0.59
CA PRO A 152 16.00 -16.25 -1.44
C PRO A 152 14.60 -16.83 -1.30
N GLN A 153 13.93 -16.65 -0.16
CA GLN A 153 12.56 -17.08 0.07
C GLN A 153 11.57 -16.46 -0.93
N TYR A 154 11.89 -15.29 -1.46
CA TYR A 154 11.07 -14.54 -2.40
C TYR A 154 11.57 -14.60 -3.85
N GLY A 155 12.43 -15.57 -4.16
CA GLY A 155 13.00 -15.74 -5.51
C GLY A 155 11.97 -16.02 -6.61
N HIS A 156 10.76 -16.44 -6.26
CA HIS A 156 9.65 -16.61 -7.19
C HIS A 156 8.94 -15.30 -7.55
N ILE A 157 9.21 -14.21 -6.81
CA ILE A 157 8.54 -12.92 -6.97
C ILE A 157 9.36 -12.01 -7.89
N ARG A 158 8.72 -11.44 -8.90
CA ARG A 158 9.31 -10.35 -9.68
C ARG A 158 9.17 -9.03 -8.91
N PHE A 159 10.27 -8.53 -8.35
CA PHE A 159 10.28 -7.21 -7.72
C PHE A 159 10.55 -6.10 -8.75
N VAL A 160 9.75 -5.02 -8.68
CA VAL A 160 9.92 -3.82 -9.49
C VAL A 160 10.03 -2.60 -8.59
N HIS A 161 11.20 -1.94 -8.60
CA HIS A 161 11.46 -0.73 -7.81
C HIS A 161 11.21 0.52 -8.65
N ILE A 162 10.21 1.32 -8.28
CA ILE A 162 9.79 2.53 -8.97
C ILE A 162 10.28 3.76 -8.20
N THR A 163 11.24 4.47 -8.76
CA THR A 163 11.81 5.71 -8.18
C THR A 163 11.39 6.97 -8.93
N ARG A 164 10.86 6.86 -10.15
CA ARG A 164 10.42 7.97 -11.02
C ARG A 164 9.07 7.67 -11.65
N ARG A 165 8.27 8.71 -11.94
CA ARG A 165 6.93 8.55 -12.53
C ARG A 165 6.93 7.81 -13.86
N GLY A 166 7.83 8.16 -14.78
CA GLY A 166 7.90 7.50 -16.08
C GLY A 166 8.09 5.98 -16.01
N GLN A 167 8.73 5.45 -14.94
CA GLN A 167 8.84 4.01 -14.75
C GLN A 167 7.50 3.33 -14.48
N ALA A 168 6.53 4.05 -13.91
CA ALA A 168 5.19 3.51 -13.68
C ALA A 168 4.44 3.27 -15.00
N GLU A 169 4.54 4.20 -15.93
CA GLU A 169 3.95 4.07 -17.27
C GLU A 169 4.58 2.92 -18.06
N THR A 170 5.91 2.82 -18.02
CA THR A 170 6.66 1.71 -18.64
C THR A 170 6.26 0.36 -18.02
N LEU A 171 6.10 0.30 -16.69
CA LEU A 171 5.64 -0.92 -16.02
C LEU A 171 4.26 -1.32 -16.49
N ILE A 172 3.30 -0.40 -16.53
CA ILE A 172 1.93 -0.68 -16.95
C ILE A 172 1.91 -1.22 -18.40
N ALA A 173 2.66 -0.58 -19.29
CA ALA A 173 2.78 -1.05 -20.67
C ALA A 173 3.34 -2.48 -20.75
N ALA A 174 4.38 -2.76 -19.96
CA ALA A 174 4.96 -4.10 -19.87
C ALA A 174 3.98 -5.13 -19.28
N LEU A 175 3.22 -4.78 -18.24
CA LEU A 175 2.24 -5.69 -17.65
C LEU A 175 1.12 -6.05 -18.63
N LYS A 176 0.67 -5.10 -19.45
CA LYS A 176 -0.34 -5.33 -20.50
C LYS A 176 0.14 -6.30 -21.59
N SER A 177 1.42 -6.34 -21.87
CA SER A 177 1.96 -7.27 -22.88
C SER A 177 2.04 -8.73 -22.39
N TYR A 178 1.85 -8.97 -21.10
CA TYR A 178 1.84 -10.30 -20.47
C TYR A 178 0.42 -10.78 -20.08
N SER A 179 -0.61 -9.94 -20.27
CA SER A 179 -2.03 -10.25 -20.01
C SER A 179 -2.72 -10.66 -21.31
#